data_aa277454b2c79f9a12e302ed3df12c64
#
_entry.id   aa277454b2c79f9a12e302ed3df12c64
#
_cell.length_a   1.000
_cell.length_b   1.000
_cell.length_c   1.000
_cell.angle_alpha   90.00
_cell.angle_beta   90.00
_cell.angle_gamma   90.00
#
_symmetry.space_group_name_H-M   'P 1'
#
loop_
_entity.id
_entity.type
_entity.pdbx_description
1 polymer ?
#
loop_
_entity_poly.entity_id
_entity_poly.type
_entity_poly.pdbx_seq_one_letter_code
_entity_poly.pdbx_strand_id
1 'polypeptide(L)'
;MSAKNLDLSLNWKVADISLADFGKKEIQLSEREMPGLMELIRRYGDAKPLKGMKISGSLHMTIQTAMLIRTLYELGADIRWASCNIFSTQDHAAAAIAEQGMAKVFAWKGESLEDYWWCTEMALTWPDGSGPDLIVDDGGDATLLIHKGVEAENDPSVLEHAPSCREEGIIMERIALSLKNDPRRWHRVAANVRGVSEETTTGVHRLYQMERDGKLLFPAINVNDSVTKSKFDNLYGCRESLADGIKRATDIMVAGKVVVICGYGDVGKGCAASMRGFGARVLVTEIDPICALQAAMEGYQVITMEDALPYGDIYVTCTGNCDVITGEHMMGMKDEAIVCNIGHFDSEIQMSWLEENPECRKMEIKPQVDKWFLPSGRSIIVLAEGRLVNLGCATGHASFVMSNSFTNQVLAQMDLAANAHEARVYTLPKKLDEEVARLHLARLGARLTTLTQKQADYIGVSVEGPFKNDMYRY
;
A
#
# COMPACT_ATOMS: atom_id res chain seq x y z
N MET A 1 13.91 -8.65 -23.01
CA MET A 1 13.58 -10.11 -22.89
C MET A 1 12.12 -10.27 -23.24
N SER A 2 11.68 -11.32 -23.91
CA SER A 2 10.25 -11.49 -24.23
C SER A 2 9.48 -11.82 -22.95
N ALA A 3 8.28 -11.22 -22.79
CA ALA A 3 7.39 -11.49 -21.65
C ALA A 3 7.13 -12.99 -21.46
N LYS A 4 7.19 -13.48 -20.22
CA LYS A 4 6.93 -14.89 -19.89
C LYS A 4 5.44 -15.22 -20.07
N ASN A 5 5.11 -16.37 -20.66
CA ASN A 5 3.75 -16.88 -20.67
C ASN A 5 3.29 -17.21 -19.24
N LEU A 6 1.96 -17.15 -19.03
CA LEU A 6 1.37 -17.63 -17.78
C LEU A 6 1.43 -19.16 -17.73
N ASP A 7 1.69 -19.68 -16.54
CA ASP A 7 1.55 -21.11 -16.23
C ASP A 7 0.42 -21.31 -15.24
N LEU A 8 -0.77 -21.49 -15.75
CA LEU A 8 -2.01 -21.62 -14.95
C LEU A 8 -2.10 -22.96 -14.19
N SER A 9 -1.16 -23.90 -14.43
CA SER A 9 -1.06 -25.14 -13.66
C SER A 9 -0.42 -24.93 -12.28
N LEU A 10 0.29 -23.83 -12.08
CA LEU A 10 0.94 -23.52 -10.81
C LEU A 10 -0.09 -23.18 -9.73
N ASN A 11 0.04 -23.84 -8.60
CA ASN A 11 -0.73 -23.51 -7.40
C ASN A 11 -0.11 -22.34 -6.61
N TRP A 12 1.17 -22.10 -6.76
CA TRP A 12 1.91 -21.01 -6.14
C TRP A 12 3.27 -20.84 -6.78
N LYS A 13 3.88 -19.68 -6.58
CA LYS A 13 5.31 -19.42 -6.81
C LYS A 13 5.80 -18.46 -5.74
N VAL A 14 6.57 -19.01 -4.79
CA VAL A 14 7.17 -18.29 -3.66
C VAL A 14 8.67 -18.55 -3.65
N ALA A 15 9.45 -17.77 -2.88
CA ALA A 15 10.90 -17.91 -2.80
C ALA A 15 11.33 -19.30 -2.28
N ASP A 16 10.79 -19.69 -1.13
CA ASP A 16 11.13 -20.95 -0.46
C ASP A 16 9.96 -21.45 0.39
N ILE A 17 9.32 -22.52 -0.04
CA ILE A 17 8.18 -23.12 0.66
C ILE A 17 8.56 -23.69 2.04
N SER A 18 9.83 -24.03 2.26
CA SER A 18 10.31 -24.57 3.55
C SER A 18 10.20 -23.56 4.71
N LEU A 19 10.01 -22.27 4.41
CA LEU A 19 9.77 -21.21 5.39
C LEU A 19 8.36 -21.23 5.99
N ALA A 20 7.46 -22.10 5.52
CA ALA A 20 6.06 -22.13 5.92
C ALA A 20 5.86 -22.27 7.43
N ASP A 21 6.61 -23.15 8.11
CA ASP A 21 6.46 -23.35 9.54
C ASP A 21 6.89 -22.13 10.38
N PHE A 22 7.87 -21.38 9.89
CA PHE A 22 8.23 -20.08 10.51
C PHE A 22 7.09 -19.07 10.32
N GLY A 23 6.58 -18.95 9.09
CA GLY A 23 5.46 -18.05 8.80
C GLY A 23 4.21 -18.33 9.63
N LYS A 24 3.84 -19.61 9.81
CA LYS A 24 2.70 -20.01 10.67
C LYS A 24 2.86 -19.53 12.11
N LYS A 25 4.07 -19.58 12.67
CA LYS A 25 4.34 -19.11 14.04
C LYS A 25 4.21 -17.60 14.16
N GLU A 26 4.68 -16.84 13.17
CA GLU A 26 4.53 -15.39 13.16
C GLU A 26 3.07 -14.96 12.92
N ILE A 27 2.32 -15.66 12.08
CA ILE A 27 0.87 -15.45 11.91
C ILE A 27 0.15 -15.63 13.27
N GLN A 28 0.52 -16.62 14.09
CA GLN A 28 -0.05 -16.80 15.43
C GLN A 28 0.23 -15.62 16.37
N LEU A 29 1.36 -14.94 16.25
CA LEU A 29 1.64 -13.73 17.01
C LEU A 29 0.72 -12.59 16.59
N SER A 30 0.50 -12.43 15.28
CA SER A 30 -0.34 -11.36 14.74
C SER A 30 -1.82 -11.54 15.04
N GLU A 31 -2.33 -12.76 15.17
CA GLU A 31 -3.73 -13.04 15.52
C GLU A 31 -4.21 -12.25 16.75
N ARG A 32 -3.36 -12.17 17.79
CA ARG A 32 -3.68 -11.46 19.03
C ARG A 32 -3.78 -9.96 18.86
N GLU A 33 -3.06 -9.43 17.89
CA GLU A 33 -2.98 -7.99 17.59
C GLU A 33 -3.95 -7.58 16.47
N MET A 34 -4.72 -8.52 15.89
CA MET A 34 -5.67 -8.25 14.81
C MET A 34 -7.12 -8.58 15.19
N PRO A 35 -7.66 -7.95 16.26
CA PRO A 35 -8.96 -8.31 16.83
C PRO A 35 -10.13 -8.08 15.88
N GLY A 36 -10.03 -7.11 14.96
CA GLY A 36 -11.08 -6.84 13.98
C GLY A 36 -11.29 -8.02 13.04
N LEU A 37 -10.21 -8.54 12.45
CA LEU A 37 -10.28 -9.71 11.57
C LEU A 37 -10.76 -10.97 12.31
N MET A 38 -10.23 -11.22 13.50
CA MET A 38 -10.65 -12.37 14.30
C MET A 38 -12.14 -12.32 14.65
N GLU A 39 -12.66 -11.14 14.93
CA GLU A 39 -14.09 -10.97 15.20
C GLU A 39 -14.95 -11.16 13.94
N LEU A 40 -14.48 -10.74 12.75
CA LEU A 40 -15.18 -11.01 11.50
C LEU A 40 -15.25 -12.52 11.20
N ILE A 41 -14.16 -13.27 11.43
CA ILE A 41 -14.16 -14.73 11.31
C ILE A 41 -15.19 -15.33 12.27
N ARG A 42 -15.20 -14.89 13.53
CA ARG A 42 -16.15 -15.39 14.56
C ARG A 42 -17.61 -15.11 14.19
N ARG A 43 -17.91 -13.93 13.63
CA ARG A 43 -19.28 -13.53 13.28
C ARG A 43 -19.80 -14.18 12.00
N TYR A 44 -18.94 -14.30 10.99
CA TYR A 44 -19.36 -14.62 9.63
C TYR A 44 -18.77 -15.92 9.07
N GLY A 45 -17.84 -16.57 9.78
CA GLY A 45 -17.17 -17.79 9.30
C GLY A 45 -18.14 -18.96 9.00
N ASP A 46 -19.19 -19.12 9.80
CA ASP A 46 -20.22 -20.14 9.55
C ASP A 46 -21.13 -19.78 8.36
N ALA A 47 -21.47 -18.50 8.20
CA ALA A 47 -22.34 -18.00 7.14
C ALA A 47 -21.67 -17.96 5.77
N LYS A 48 -20.34 -17.82 5.74
CA LYS A 48 -19.51 -17.76 4.52
C LYS A 48 -20.04 -16.79 3.47
N PRO A 49 -20.14 -15.48 3.76
CA PRO A 49 -20.73 -14.49 2.87
C PRO A 49 -19.98 -14.33 1.54
N LEU A 50 -18.72 -14.77 1.45
CA LEU A 50 -17.90 -14.73 0.24
C LEU A 50 -17.83 -16.09 -0.48
N LYS A 51 -18.70 -17.05 -0.12
CA LYS A 51 -18.68 -18.37 -0.71
C LYS A 51 -18.86 -18.33 -2.24
N GLY A 52 -17.87 -18.89 -2.93
CA GLY A 52 -17.84 -18.96 -4.38
C GLY A 52 -17.34 -17.72 -5.08
N MET A 53 -16.97 -16.65 -4.35
CA MET A 53 -16.32 -15.46 -4.90
C MET A 53 -14.84 -15.74 -5.19
N LYS A 54 -14.41 -15.41 -6.40
CA LYS A 54 -13.01 -15.39 -6.83
C LYS A 54 -12.41 -14.03 -6.46
N ILE A 55 -11.44 -14.00 -5.54
CA ILE A 55 -10.79 -12.77 -5.10
C ILE A 55 -9.35 -12.73 -5.57
N SER A 56 -8.98 -11.70 -6.34
CA SER A 56 -7.59 -11.36 -6.61
C SER A 56 -7.09 -10.34 -5.60
N GLY A 57 -5.93 -10.58 -5.02
CA GLY A 57 -5.21 -9.60 -4.24
C GLY A 57 -3.94 -9.13 -4.93
N SER A 58 -3.73 -7.83 -4.92
CA SER A 58 -2.50 -7.13 -5.30
C SER A 58 -2.16 -6.18 -4.17
N LEU A 59 -1.61 -6.73 -3.09
CA LEU A 59 -1.30 -6.02 -1.85
C LEU A 59 -0.11 -6.71 -1.18
N HIS A 60 0.73 -5.91 -0.48
CA HIS A 60 1.97 -6.37 0.17
C HIS A 60 1.81 -7.73 0.87
N MET A 61 2.57 -8.75 0.46
CA MET A 61 2.46 -10.10 1.02
C MET A 61 3.21 -10.21 2.36
N THR A 62 2.65 -9.60 3.40
CA THR A 62 3.18 -9.58 4.77
C THR A 62 2.47 -10.59 5.68
N ILE A 63 2.95 -10.73 6.91
CA ILE A 63 2.27 -11.52 7.96
C ILE A 63 0.85 -10.99 8.21
N GLN A 64 0.66 -9.67 8.20
CA GLN A 64 -0.65 -9.05 8.39
C GLN A 64 -1.60 -9.37 7.22
N THR A 65 -1.06 -9.35 6.00
CA THR A 65 -1.81 -9.75 4.79
C THR A 65 -2.15 -11.24 4.80
N ALA A 66 -1.30 -12.10 5.37
CA ALA A 66 -1.64 -13.49 5.59
C ALA A 66 -2.90 -13.65 6.46
N MET A 67 -3.09 -12.77 7.46
CA MET A 67 -4.31 -12.74 8.28
C MET A 67 -5.53 -12.23 7.49
N LEU A 68 -5.36 -11.26 6.60
CA LEU A 68 -6.42 -10.82 5.67
C LEU A 68 -6.85 -11.97 4.76
N ILE A 69 -5.89 -12.63 4.11
CA ILE A 69 -6.13 -13.78 3.23
C ILE A 69 -6.87 -14.89 3.99
N ARG A 70 -6.39 -15.24 5.19
CA ARG A 70 -7.06 -16.23 6.04
C ARG A 70 -8.50 -15.83 6.35
N THR A 71 -8.75 -14.56 6.66
CA THR A 71 -10.11 -14.07 6.94
C THR A 71 -11.01 -14.23 5.72
N LEU A 72 -10.57 -13.79 4.55
CA LEU A 72 -11.34 -13.95 3.31
C LEU A 72 -11.58 -15.43 2.97
N TYR A 73 -10.59 -16.30 3.20
CA TYR A 73 -10.71 -17.75 3.02
C TYR A 73 -11.75 -18.37 3.97
N GLU A 74 -11.71 -18.02 5.26
CA GLU A 74 -12.69 -18.50 6.26
C GLU A 74 -14.10 -18.01 5.94
N LEU A 75 -14.24 -16.84 5.31
CA LEU A 75 -15.52 -16.33 4.79
C LEU A 75 -15.94 -16.99 3.46
N GLY A 76 -15.13 -17.88 2.90
CA GLY A 76 -15.49 -18.78 1.81
C GLY A 76 -14.97 -18.40 0.42
N ALA A 77 -14.07 -17.44 0.30
CA ALA A 77 -13.50 -17.01 -0.97
C ALA A 77 -12.50 -18.03 -1.55
N ASP A 78 -12.40 -18.06 -2.89
CA ASP A 78 -11.29 -18.66 -3.66
C ASP A 78 -10.31 -17.55 -4.03
N ILE A 79 -9.05 -17.64 -3.56
CA ILE A 79 -8.14 -16.50 -3.51
C ILE A 79 -6.88 -16.76 -4.34
N ARG A 80 -6.48 -15.75 -5.13
CA ARG A 80 -5.17 -15.64 -5.77
C ARG A 80 -4.52 -14.33 -5.34
N TRP A 81 -3.20 -14.36 -5.08
CA TRP A 81 -2.52 -13.20 -4.49
C TRP A 81 -1.15 -12.94 -5.11
N ALA A 82 -0.87 -11.67 -5.38
CA ALA A 82 0.45 -11.12 -5.71
C ALA A 82 0.78 -9.97 -4.75
N SER A 83 2.05 -9.61 -4.65
CA SER A 83 2.45 -8.40 -3.93
C SER A 83 2.27 -7.16 -4.83
N CYS A 84 2.07 -6.00 -4.22
CA CYS A 84 2.04 -4.71 -4.91
C CYS A 84 3.39 -3.97 -4.88
N ASN A 85 4.47 -4.62 -4.46
CA ASN A 85 5.80 -4.04 -4.42
C ASN A 85 6.87 -5.14 -4.41
N ILE A 86 7.93 -4.94 -5.20
CA ILE A 86 9.00 -5.94 -5.42
C ILE A 86 9.83 -6.26 -4.16
N PHE A 87 9.83 -5.42 -3.13
CA PHE A 87 10.64 -5.60 -1.92
C PHE A 87 9.83 -5.88 -0.66
N SER A 88 8.50 -5.81 -0.71
CA SER A 88 7.65 -5.85 0.48
C SER A 88 7.24 -7.24 0.94
N THR A 89 7.38 -8.25 0.10
CA THR A 89 7.01 -9.62 0.45
C THR A 89 7.85 -10.14 1.63
N GLN A 90 7.18 -10.74 2.61
CA GLN A 90 7.78 -11.57 3.64
C GLN A 90 7.68 -13.02 3.17
N ASP A 91 8.79 -13.61 2.74
CA ASP A 91 8.81 -14.92 2.07
C ASP A 91 8.20 -16.04 2.92
N HIS A 92 8.37 -15.97 4.24
CA HIS A 92 7.76 -16.93 5.18
C HIS A 92 6.24 -16.76 5.30
N ALA A 93 5.71 -15.54 5.12
CA ALA A 93 4.26 -15.32 5.07
C ALA A 93 3.66 -15.91 3.78
N ALA A 94 4.30 -15.64 2.64
CA ALA A 94 3.92 -16.21 1.36
C ALA A 94 3.94 -17.75 1.38
N ALA A 95 5.02 -18.34 1.93
CA ALA A 95 5.16 -19.78 2.08
C ALA A 95 4.07 -20.40 2.97
N ALA A 96 3.75 -19.76 4.11
CA ALA A 96 2.73 -20.26 5.03
C ALA A 96 1.34 -20.33 4.40
N ILE A 97 0.93 -19.29 3.69
CA ILE A 97 -0.38 -19.25 3.01
C ILE A 97 -0.43 -20.23 1.84
N ALA A 98 0.64 -20.31 1.05
CA ALA A 98 0.73 -21.22 -0.09
C ALA A 98 0.67 -22.69 0.35
N GLU A 99 1.42 -23.07 1.39
CA GLU A 99 1.46 -24.44 1.91
C GLU A 99 0.13 -24.88 2.54
N GLN A 100 -0.55 -23.94 3.24
CA GLN A 100 -1.86 -24.21 3.82
C GLN A 100 -2.99 -24.24 2.77
N GLY A 101 -2.72 -23.81 1.54
CA GLY A 101 -3.71 -23.78 0.46
C GLY A 101 -4.83 -22.76 0.64
N MET A 102 -4.64 -21.76 1.50
CA MET A 102 -5.64 -20.71 1.73
C MET A 102 -5.75 -19.75 0.54
N ALA A 103 -4.65 -19.55 -0.18
CA ALA A 103 -4.62 -18.82 -1.44
C ALA A 103 -3.55 -19.39 -2.36
N LYS A 104 -3.67 -19.11 -3.66
CA LYS A 104 -2.60 -19.32 -4.64
C LYS A 104 -1.73 -18.08 -4.68
N VAL A 105 -0.54 -18.15 -4.09
CA VAL A 105 0.36 -17.02 -3.89
C VAL A 105 1.45 -16.99 -4.96
N PHE A 106 1.63 -15.82 -5.58
CA PHE A 106 2.69 -15.52 -6.55
C PHE A 106 3.42 -14.28 -6.06
N ALA A 107 4.38 -14.45 -5.15
CA ALA A 107 5.12 -13.34 -4.55
C ALA A 107 6.40 -13.81 -3.88
N TRP A 108 7.48 -13.03 -3.99
CA TRP A 108 8.72 -13.19 -3.23
C TRP A 108 9.45 -11.85 -3.09
N LYS A 109 10.30 -11.73 -2.10
CA LYS A 109 11.10 -10.52 -1.91
C LYS A 109 12.21 -10.44 -2.96
N GLY A 110 12.34 -9.29 -3.63
CA GLY A 110 13.35 -9.08 -4.66
C GLY A 110 12.92 -9.57 -6.05
N GLU A 111 11.64 -9.52 -6.35
CA GLU A 111 11.14 -9.70 -7.71
C GLU A 111 11.80 -8.72 -8.68
N SER A 112 12.06 -9.16 -9.92
CA SER A 112 12.27 -8.22 -11.01
C SER A 112 10.94 -7.56 -11.39
N LEU A 113 10.97 -6.41 -12.07
CA LEU A 113 9.73 -5.79 -12.57
C LEU A 113 8.97 -6.71 -13.54
N GLU A 114 9.68 -7.51 -14.34
CA GLU A 114 9.10 -8.52 -15.21
C GLU A 114 8.39 -9.64 -14.45
N ASP A 115 8.98 -10.10 -13.33
CA ASP A 115 8.36 -11.09 -12.45
C ASP A 115 7.15 -10.50 -11.71
N TYR A 116 7.25 -9.27 -11.23
CA TYR A 116 6.16 -8.55 -10.56
C TYR A 116 4.89 -8.48 -11.43
N TRP A 117 5.01 -8.00 -12.66
CA TRP A 117 3.87 -7.92 -13.57
C TRP A 117 3.36 -9.29 -14.05
N TRP A 118 4.26 -10.29 -14.11
CA TRP A 118 3.85 -11.68 -14.32
C TRP A 118 3.05 -12.22 -13.13
N CYS A 119 3.47 -11.96 -11.89
CA CYS A 119 2.76 -12.36 -10.68
C CYS A 119 1.39 -11.71 -10.58
N THR A 120 1.30 -10.41 -10.87
CA THR A 120 0.02 -9.67 -10.93
C THR A 120 -0.94 -10.31 -11.92
N GLU A 121 -0.48 -10.62 -13.13
CA GLU A 121 -1.30 -11.28 -14.16
C GLU A 121 -1.69 -12.72 -13.77
N MET A 122 -0.81 -13.46 -13.09
CA MET A 122 -1.11 -14.78 -12.53
C MET A 122 -2.19 -14.70 -11.44
N ALA A 123 -2.17 -13.68 -10.60
CA ALA A 123 -3.19 -13.47 -9.58
C ALA A 123 -4.55 -13.09 -10.20
N LEU A 124 -4.57 -12.45 -11.36
CA LEU A 124 -5.78 -12.08 -12.10
C LEU A 124 -6.37 -13.20 -12.98
N THR A 125 -5.76 -14.40 -13.01
CA THR A 125 -6.18 -15.44 -13.98
C THR A 125 -6.37 -16.78 -13.29
N TRP A 126 -7.58 -17.33 -13.36
CA TRP A 126 -7.90 -18.68 -12.90
C TRP A 126 -7.56 -19.75 -13.96
N PRO A 127 -7.40 -21.04 -13.56
CA PRO A 127 -7.05 -22.11 -14.51
C PRO A 127 -8.05 -22.31 -15.65
N ASP A 128 -9.31 -21.91 -15.46
CA ASP A 128 -10.36 -21.93 -16.48
C ASP A 128 -10.31 -20.74 -17.45
N GLY A 129 -9.31 -19.87 -17.30
CA GLY A 129 -9.14 -18.65 -18.09
C GLY A 129 -10.05 -17.48 -17.66
N SER A 130 -10.83 -17.65 -16.59
CA SER A 130 -11.64 -16.56 -16.03
C SER A 130 -10.78 -15.61 -15.19
N GLY A 131 -11.33 -14.43 -14.91
CA GLY A 131 -10.79 -13.45 -13.95
C GLY A 131 -11.45 -13.55 -12.57
N PRO A 132 -11.13 -12.59 -11.69
CA PRO A 132 -11.76 -12.46 -10.38
C PRO A 132 -13.21 -11.93 -10.48
N ASP A 133 -13.98 -12.19 -9.42
CA ASP A 133 -15.23 -11.48 -9.14
C ASP A 133 -14.98 -10.20 -8.34
N LEU A 134 -13.94 -10.19 -7.51
CA LEU A 134 -13.58 -9.10 -6.61
C LEU A 134 -12.06 -8.90 -6.59
N ILE A 135 -11.63 -7.65 -6.34
CA ILE A 135 -10.22 -7.28 -6.28
C ILE A 135 -9.95 -6.56 -4.96
N VAL A 136 -8.87 -6.95 -4.27
CA VAL A 136 -8.22 -6.17 -3.21
C VAL A 136 -6.95 -5.59 -3.80
N ASP A 137 -6.88 -4.28 -3.95
CA ASP A 137 -5.76 -3.60 -4.61
C ASP A 137 -5.09 -2.59 -3.68
N ASP A 138 -3.81 -2.36 -3.90
CA ASP A 138 -2.99 -1.40 -3.15
C ASP A 138 -2.04 -0.69 -4.13
N GLY A 139 -2.43 0.51 -4.52
CA GLY A 139 -1.77 1.29 -5.57
C GLY A 139 -2.45 1.20 -6.93
N GLY A 140 -3.44 0.31 -7.08
CA GLY A 140 -4.27 0.20 -8.27
C GLY A 140 -3.61 -0.50 -9.46
N ASP A 141 -2.54 -1.29 -9.26
CA ASP A 141 -1.81 -1.91 -10.38
C ASP A 141 -2.57 -3.07 -11.02
N ALA A 142 -3.26 -3.91 -10.24
CA ALA A 142 -4.13 -4.95 -10.78
C ALA A 142 -5.31 -4.34 -11.57
N THR A 143 -5.92 -3.30 -11.01
CA THR A 143 -6.98 -2.52 -11.65
C THR A 143 -6.48 -1.87 -12.95
N LEU A 144 -5.32 -1.22 -12.91
CA LEU A 144 -4.69 -0.59 -14.08
C LEU A 144 -4.45 -1.59 -15.21
N LEU A 145 -3.93 -2.77 -14.89
CA LEU A 145 -3.63 -3.80 -15.89
C LEU A 145 -4.90 -4.25 -16.63
N ILE A 146 -6.02 -4.43 -15.91
CA ILE A 146 -7.31 -4.76 -16.54
C ILE A 146 -7.78 -3.62 -17.45
N HIS A 147 -7.75 -2.37 -16.99
CA HIS A 147 -8.19 -1.22 -17.76
C HIS A 147 -7.36 -1.01 -19.04
N LYS A 148 -6.03 -1.05 -18.92
CA LYS A 148 -5.12 -0.95 -20.07
C LYS A 148 -5.28 -2.14 -21.02
N GLY A 149 -5.54 -3.33 -20.49
CA GLY A 149 -5.85 -4.50 -21.31
C GLY A 149 -7.11 -4.33 -22.14
N VAL A 150 -8.21 -3.85 -21.54
CA VAL A 150 -9.46 -3.55 -22.25
C VAL A 150 -9.27 -2.42 -23.27
N GLU A 151 -8.53 -1.38 -22.90
CA GLU A 151 -8.21 -0.27 -23.82
C GLU A 151 -7.46 -0.79 -25.07
N ALA A 152 -6.44 -1.64 -24.87
CA ALA A 152 -5.67 -2.23 -25.96
C ALA A 152 -6.44 -3.27 -26.79
N GLU A 153 -7.42 -3.96 -26.22
CA GLU A 153 -8.34 -4.83 -26.98
C GLU A 153 -9.29 -4.03 -27.87
N ASN A 154 -9.67 -2.80 -27.47
CA ASN A 154 -10.48 -1.89 -28.26
C ASN A 154 -9.66 -1.16 -29.32
N ASP A 155 -8.44 -0.75 -28.99
CA ASP A 155 -7.52 -0.04 -29.88
C ASP A 155 -6.06 -0.49 -29.64
N PRO A 156 -5.57 -1.48 -30.41
CA PRO A 156 -4.19 -1.95 -30.27
C PRO A 156 -3.12 -0.90 -30.52
N SER A 157 -3.44 0.22 -31.18
CA SER A 157 -2.47 1.29 -31.46
C SER A 157 -1.97 1.98 -30.18
N VAL A 158 -2.68 1.86 -29.05
CA VAL A 158 -2.22 2.35 -27.75
C VAL A 158 -0.95 1.65 -27.26
N LEU A 159 -0.56 0.54 -27.86
CA LEU A 159 0.68 -0.17 -27.57
C LEU A 159 1.84 0.20 -28.52
N GLU A 160 1.63 1.14 -29.46
CA GLU A 160 2.65 1.49 -30.47
C GLU A 160 3.51 2.72 -30.10
N HIS A 161 3.12 3.47 -29.03
CA HIS A 161 3.93 4.61 -28.57
C HIS A 161 5.20 4.15 -27.83
N ALA A 162 6.21 5.01 -27.80
CA ALA A 162 7.39 4.75 -26.96
C ALA A 162 7.01 4.83 -25.47
N PRO A 163 7.37 3.83 -24.66
CA PRO A 163 7.04 3.85 -23.24
C PRO A 163 7.75 5.02 -22.53
N SER A 164 7.07 5.65 -21.60
CA SER A 164 7.60 6.78 -20.81
C SER A 164 8.64 6.33 -19.77
N CYS A 165 8.55 5.05 -19.34
CA CYS A 165 9.49 4.43 -18.43
C CYS A 165 9.59 2.92 -18.69
N ARG A 166 10.58 2.28 -18.07
CA ARG A 166 10.81 0.82 -18.18
C ARG A 166 9.57 0.00 -17.79
N GLU A 167 8.91 0.38 -16.71
CA GLU A 167 7.74 -0.34 -16.19
C GLU A 167 6.57 -0.30 -17.17
N GLU A 168 6.28 0.86 -17.78
CA GLU A 168 5.26 0.95 -18.82
C GLU A 168 5.56 0.05 -20.01
N GLY A 169 6.84 -0.03 -20.43
CA GLY A 169 7.28 -0.95 -21.48
C GLY A 169 6.96 -2.42 -21.15
N ILE A 170 7.18 -2.85 -19.92
CA ILE A 170 6.88 -4.20 -19.46
C ILE A 170 5.37 -4.47 -19.49
N ILE A 171 4.55 -3.52 -19.03
CA ILE A 171 3.08 -3.61 -19.06
C ILE A 171 2.60 -3.76 -20.53
N MET A 172 3.11 -2.93 -21.41
CA MET A 172 2.77 -2.98 -22.84
C MET A 172 3.14 -4.34 -23.48
N GLU A 173 4.33 -4.87 -23.20
CA GLU A 173 4.78 -6.20 -23.69
C GLU A 173 3.86 -7.32 -23.15
N ARG A 174 3.45 -7.26 -21.88
CA ARG A 174 2.54 -8.24 -21.28
C ARG A 174 1.15 -8.19 -21.93
N ILE A 175 0.60 -7.00 -22.11
CA ILE A 175 -0.69 -6.81 -22.77
C ILE A 175 -0.60 -7.28 -24.24
N ALA A 176 0.44 -6.95 -24.97
CA ALA A 176 0.64 -7.41 -26.34
C ALA A 176 0.72 -8.94 -26.44
N LEU A 177 1.42 -9.59 -25.50
CA LEU A 177 1.45 -11.05 -25.40
C LEU A 177 0.06 -11.65 -25.12
N SER A 178 -0.68 -11.03 -24.21
CA SER A 178 -2.05 -11.42 -23.87
C SER A 178 -2.98 -11.34 -25.10
N LEU A 179 -2.96 -10.22 -25.83
CA LEU A 179 -3.76 -10.02 -27.05
C LEU A 179 -3.44 -11.06 -28.13
N LYS A 180 -2.16 -11.43 -28.27
CA LYS A 180 -1.74 -12.46 -29.21
C LYS A 180 -2.29 -13.84 -28.88
N ASN A 181 -2.35 -14.18 -27.58
CA ASN A 181 -2.81 -15.49 -27.12
C ASN A 181 -4.32 -15.57 -27.00
N ASP A 182 -4.98 -14.48 -26.62
CA ASP A 182 -6.41 -14.39 -26.38
C ASP A 182 -6.91 -12.94 -26.52
N PRO A 183 -7.37 -12.55 -27.73
CA PRO A 183 -7.72 -11.17 -28.07
C PRO A 183 -8.93 -10.57 -27.32
N ARG A 184 -9.62 -11.35 -26.50
CA ARG A 184 -10.82 -10.89 -25.76
C ARG A 184 -10.75 -11.21 -24.28
N ARG A 185 -9.57 -11.52 -23.78
CA ARG A 185 -9.35 -11.91 -22.40
C ARG A 185 -9.75 -10.81 -21.42
N TRP A 186 -9.26 -9.60 -21.65
CA TRP A 186 -9.45 -8.49 -20.70
C TRP A 186 -10.90 -8.03 -20.61
N HIS A 187 -11.64 -8.02 -21.71
CA HIS A 187 -13.09 -7.80 -21.67
C HIS A 187 -13.80 -8.86 -20.84
N ARG A 188 -13.41 -10.14 -20.97
CA ARG A 188 -14.01 -11.19 -20.14
C ARG A 188 -13.66 -11.06 -18.66
N VAL A 189 -12.41 -10.70 -18.35
CA VAL A 189 -12.00 -10.42 -16.98
C VAL A 189 -12.81 -9.26 -16.41
N ALA A 190 -12.85 -8.12 -17.09
CA ALA A 190 -13.56 -6.93 -16.62
C ALA A 190 -15.07 -7.14 -16.45
N ALA A 191 -15.69 -7.92 -17.34
CA ALA A 191 -17.14 -8.17 -17.30
C ALA A 191 -17.62 -8.95 -16.05
N ASN A 192 -16.75 -9.69 -15.39
CA ASN A 192 -17.09 -10.47 -14.20
C ASN A 192 -16.76 -9.74 -12.89
N VAL A 193 -15.92 -8.70 -12.94
CA VAL A 193 -15.51 -7.96 -11.74
C VAL A 193 -16.69 -7.17 -11.19
N ARG A 194 -17.12 -7.51 -9.97
CA ARG A 194 -18.15 -6.80 -9.22
C ARG A 194 -17.64 -5.53 -8.57
N GLY A 195 -16.31 -5.46 -8.32
CA GLY A 195 -15.66 -4.26 -7.81
C GLY A 195 -14.28 -4.52 -7.22
N VAL A 196 -13.63 -3.41 -6.92
CA VAL A 196 -12.32 -3.34 -6.26
C VAL A 196 -12.41 -2.58 -4.94
N SER A 197 -11.67 -3.00 -3.93
CA SER A 197 -11.39 -2.20 -2.74
C SER A 197 -9.93 -1.76 -2.76
N GLU A 198 -9.69 -0.45 -2.65
CA GLU A 198 -8.37 0.17 -2.79
C GLU A 198 -7.86 0.65 -1.43
N GLU A 199 -6.62 0.25 -1.11
CA GLU A 199 -5.98 0.49 0.19
C GLU A 199 -5.31 1.85 0.29
N THR A 200 -4.74 2.40 -0.78
CA THR A 200 -3.81 3.52 -0.67
C THR A 200 -4.20 4.75 -1.47
N THR A 201 -3.74 5.92 -1.02
CA THR A 201 -4.03 7.24 -1.62
C THR A 201 -3.73 7.28 -3.12
N THR A 202 -2.62 6.68 -3.56
CA THR A 202 -2.22 6.71 -4.97
C THR A 202 -3.18 5.93 -5.86
N GLY A 203 -3.58 4.73 -5.42
CA GLY A 203 -4.58 3.93 -6.15
C GLY A 203 -5.95 4.63 -6.18
N VAL A 204 -6.36 5.23 -5.06
CA VAL A 204 -7.59 6.03 -4.99
C VAL A 204 -7.56 7.19 -5.97
N HIS A 205 -6.43 7.91 -6.12
CA HIS A 205 -6.28 8.96 -7.12
C HIS A 205 -6.47 8.45 -8.55
N ARG A 206 -5.90 7.28 -8.87
CA ARG A 206 -6.09 6.62 -10.18
C ARG A 206 -7.57 6.27 -10.43
N LEU A 207 -8.27 5.74 -9.42
CA LEU A 207 -9.69 5.40 -9.52
C LEU A 207 -10.56 6.64 -9.78
N TYR A 208 -10.35 7.72 -9.02
CA TYR A 208 -11.06 8.98 -9.27
C TYR A 208 -10.73 9.60 -10.63
N GLN A 209 -9.50 9.43 -11.12
CA GLN A 209 -9.16 9.87 -12.47
C GLN A 209 -9.92 9.08 -13.52
N MET A 210 -9.95 7.74 -13.39
CA MET A 210 -10.69 6.86 -14.31
C MET A 210 -12.20 7.18 -14.26
N GLU A 211 -12.76 7.46 -13.09
CA GLU A 211 -14.17 7.88 -12.95
C GLU A 211 -14.44 9.20 -13.68
N ARG A 212 -13.63 10.24 -13.45
CA ARG A 212 -13.75 11.54 -14.12
C ARG A 212 -13.68 11.44 -15.63
N ASP A 213 -12.81 10.56 -16.13
CA ASP A 213 -12.60 10.34 -17.56
C ASP A 213 -13.67 9.42 -18.17
N GLY A 214 -14.60 8.90 -17.37
CA GLY A 214 -15.62 7.95 -17.82
C GLY A 214 -15.04 6.59 -18.26
N LYS A 215 -13.86 6.24 -17.77
CA LYS A 215 -13.12 5.01 -18.13
C LYS A 215 -13.18 3.92 -17.06
N LEU A 216 -13.70 4.21 -15.87
CA LEU A 216 -13.82 3.21 -14.81
C LEU A 216 -14.78 2.08 -15.21
N LEU A 217 -14.29 0.84 -15.24
CA LEU A 217 -15.03 -0.30 -15.80
C LEU A 217 -15.93 -1.00 -14.77
N PHE A 218 -15.66 -0.85 -13.49
CA PHE A 218 -16.39 -1.51 -12.40
C PHE A 218 -16.35 -0.64 -11.12
N PRO A 219 -17.25 -0.92 -10.15
CA PRO A 219 -17.28 -0.17 -8.89
C PRO A 219 -15.98 -0.24 -8.12
N ALA A 220 -15.66 0.82 -7.39
CA ALA A 220 -14.50 0.86 -6.51
C ALA A 220 -14.89 1.38 -5.11
N ILE A 221 -14.41 0.73 -4.06
CA ILE A 221 -14.53 1.23 -2.68
C ILE A 221 -13.16 1.77 -2.26
N ASN A 222 -13.13 3.06 -1.98
CA ASN A 222 -12.00 3.77 -1.40
C ASN A 222 -11.92 3.45 0.11
N VAL A 223 -11.12 2.45 0.46
CA VAL A 223 -10.86 2.08 1.86
C VAL A 223 -9.89 3.07 2.52
N ASN A 224 -8.95 3.64 1.74
CA ASN A 224 -7.97 4.59 2.27
C ASN A 224 -8.61 5.74 3.05
N ASP A 225 -9.76 6.26 2.59
CA ASP A 225 -10.42 7.41 3.21
C ASP A 225 -11.39 7.05 4.35
N SER A 226 -11.54 5.76 4.68
CA SER A 226 -12.11 5.36 5.97
C SER A 226 -11.27 5.96 7.10
N VAL A 227 -11.90 6.58 8.09
CA VAL A 227 -11.16 7.26 9.17
C VAL A 227 -10.32 6.29 9.98
N THR A 228 -10.86 5.09 10.23
CA THR A 228 -10.13 3.99 10.90
C THR A 228 -9.01 3.40 10.05
N LYS A 229 -8.88 3.79 8.77
CA LYS A 229 -7.70 3.53 7.95
C LYS A 229 -6.78 4.75 7.93
N SER A 230 -7.19 5.86 7.35
CA SER A 230 -6.31 7.02 7.08
C SER A 230 -5.72 7.65 8.34
N LYS A 231 -6.50 7.75 9.42
CA LYS A 231 -6.04 8.34 10.69
C LYS A 231 -5.34 7.33 11.61
N PHE A 232 -5.27 6.06 11.22
CA PHE A 232 -4.61 4.99 11.97
C PHE A 232 -3.40 4.45 11.22
N ASP A 233 -3.60 3.83 10.08
CA ASP A 233 -2.54 3.26 9.24
C ASP A 233 -1.55 4.34 8.79
N ASN A 234 -2.01 5.35 8.06
CA ASN A 234 -1.14 6.40 7.54
C ASN A 234 -0.44 7.19 8.65
N LEU A 235 -1.12 7.41 9.79
CA LEU A 235 -0.58 8.18 10.90
C LEU A 235 0.24 7.32 11.88
N TYR A 236 -0.42 6.38 12.57
CA TYR A 236 0.22 5.57 13.61
C TYR A 236 1.11 4.48 13.03
N GLY A 237 0.74 3.89 11.89
CA GLY A 237 1.56 2.91 11.18
C GLY A 237 2.89 3.50 10.75
N CYS A 238 2.88 4.65 10.07
CA CYS A 238 4.10 5.33 9.67
C CYS A 238 4.90 5.87 10.85
N ARG A 239 4.23 6.26 11.95
CA ARG A 239 4.89 6.72 13.18
C ARG A 239 5.83 5.67 13.76
N GLU A 240 5.48 4.39 13.71
CA GLU A 240 6.34 3.31 14.19
C GLU A 240 7.27 2.78 13.12
N SER A 241 6.75 2.52 11.93
CA SER A 241 7.48 1.79 10.88
C SER A 241 8.57 2.61 10.21
N LEU A 242 8.48 3.95 10.15
CA LEU A 242 9.57 4.79 9.64
C LEU A 242 10.85 4.59 10.46
N ALA A 243 10.73 4.70 11.77
CA ALA A 243 11.87 4.54 12.67
C ALA A 243 12.46 3.13 12.59
N ASP A 244 11.60 2.10 12.48
CA ASP A 244 12.03 0.71 12.33
C ASP A 244 12.83 0.52 11.02
N GLY A 245 12.34 1.04 9.89
CA GLY A 245 13.02 0.98 8.60
C GLY A 245 14.39 1.66 8.62
N ILE A 246 14.47 2.90 9.08
CA ILE A 246 15.73 3.65 9.16
C ILE A 246 16.72 2.96 10.08
N LYS A 247 16.31 2.52 11.26
CA LYS A 247 17.20 1.92 12.26
C LYS A 247 17.71 0.55 11.82
N ARG A 248 16.88 -0.31 11.24
CA ARG A 248 17.33 -1.60 10.69
C ARG A 248 18.27 -1.42 9.51
N ALA A 249 18.00 -0.44 8.65
CA ALA A 249 18.84 -0.14 7.51
C ALA A 249 20.22 0.36 7.91
N THR A 250 20.31 1.28 8.87
CA THR A 250 21.51 2.10 9.10
C THR A 250 22.12 1.95 10.48
N ASP A 251 21.35 1.44 11.45
CA ASP A 251 21.75 1.33 12.86
C ASP A 251 22.19 2.67 13.48
N ILE A 252 21.78 3.80 12.90
CA ILE A 252 22.14 5.12 13.38
C ILE A 252 21.35 5.53 14.62
N MET A 253 21.95 6.43 15.39
CA MET A 253 21.26 7.15 16.45
C MET A 253 20.48 8.33 15.85
N VAL A 254 19.14 8.34 16.01
CA VAL A 254 18.26 9.39 15.50
C VAL A 254 18.34 10.65 16.36
N ALA A 255 18.55 10.51 17.69
CA ALA A 255 18.69 11.64 18.60
C ALA A 255 19.80 12.59 18.17
N GLY A 256 19.50 13.88 18.18
CA GLY A 256 20.44 14.95 17.80
C GLY A 256 20.59 15.17 16.28
N LYS A 257 19.99 14.32 15.44
CA LYS A 257 19.96 14.50 13.98
C LYS A 257 18.95 15.56 13.57
N VAL A 258 19.17 16.16 12.42
CA VAL A 258 18.19 16.99 11.72
C VAL A 258 17.48 16.11 10.72
N VAL A 259 16.17 15.94 10.90
CA VAL A 259 15.33 15.14 10.00
C VAL A 259 14.40 16.05 9.24
N VAL A 260 14.43 15.99 7.92
CA VAL A 260 13.58 16.75 7.01
C VAL A 260 12.43 15.83 6.57
N ILE A 261 11.21 16.16 6.96
CA ILE A 261 9.99 15.45 6.54
C ILE A 261 9.35 16.25 5.40
N CYS A 262 9.30 15.65 4.22
CA CYS A 262 8.74 16.26 3.02
C CYS A 262 7.28 15.88 2.87
N GLY A 263 6.37 16.76 3.30
CA GLY A 263 4.93 16.59 3.40
C GLY A 263 4.45 16.50 4.85
N TYR A 264 3.25 17.05 5.13
CA TYR A 264 2.62 17.03 6.46
C TYR A 264 1.15 16.60 6.41
N GLY A 265 0.81 15.70 5.48
CA GLY A 265 -0.42 14.90 5.50
C GLY A 265 -0.40 13.89 6.66
N ASP A 266 -1.30 12.92 6.66
CA ASP A 266 -1.38 11.93 7.77
C ASP A 266 -0.06 11.15 7.93
N VAL A 267 0.57 10.72 6.85
CA VAL A 267 1.89 10.07 6.87
C VAL A 267 2.96 10.98 7.46
N GLY A 268 3.06 12.22 6.95
CA GLY A 268 4.06 13.19 7.42
C GLY A 268 3.90 13.55 8.89
N LYS A 269 2.65 13.69 9.39
CA LYS A 269 2.36 13.89 10.82
C LYS A 269 2.89 12.74 11.67
N GLY A 270 2.66 11.51 11.25
CA GLY A 270 3.19 10.32 11.92
C GLY A 270 4.70 10.31 11.95
N CYS A 271 5.33 10.52 10.79
CA CYS A 271 6.79 10.55 10.63
C CYS A 271 7.45 11.65 11.48
N ALA A 272 6.92 12.87 11.44
CA ALA A 272 7.43 14.01 12.22
C ALA A 272 7.34 13.74 13.73
N ALA A 273 6.19 13.23 14.20
CA ALA A 273 6.00 12.86 15.60
C ALA A 273 6.98 11.75 16.05
N SER A 274 7.21 10.74 15.20
CA SER A 274 8.16 9.66 15.44
C SER A 274 9.58 10.19 15.63
N MET A 275 10.07 10.93 14.66
CA MET A 275 11.45 11.45 14.69
C MET A 275 11.68 12.41 15.85
N ARG A 276 10.72 13.29 16.15
CA ARG A 276 10.75 14.15 17.34
C ARG A 276 10.77 13.31 18.63
N GLY A 277 9.98 12.23 18.68
CA GLY A 277 9.95 11.32 19.83
C GLY A 277 11.29 10.63 20.10
N PHE A 278 12.08 10.38 19.05
CA PHE A 278 13.45 9.87 19.17
C PHE A 278 14.49 10.96 19.48
N GLY A 279 14.09 12.24 19.63
CA GLY A 279 14.99 13.33 19.95
C GLY A 279 15.67 13.99 18.75
N ALA A 280 15.14 13.80 17.56
CA ALA A 280 15.58 14.55 16.37
C ALA A 280 15.04 15.98 16.37
N ARG A 281 15.77 16.87 15.72
CA ARG A 281 15.28 18.18 15.31
C ARG A 281 14.59 18.04 13.95
N VAL A 282 13.25 18.16 13.94
CA VAL A 282 12.45 17.92 12.74
C VAL A 282 12.19 19.24 12.02
N LEU A 283 12.46 19.26 10.72
CA LEU A 283 12.09 20.29 9.76
C LEU A 283 11.00 19.70 8.85
N VAL A 284 10.04 20.52 8.40
CA VAL A 284 8.95 20.10 7.53
C VAL A 284 8.95 20.93 6.26
N THR A 285 8.83 20.30 5.10
CA THR A 285 8.51 20.99 3.84
C THR A 285 7.06 20.67 3.45
N GLU A 286 6.30 21.67 3.04
CA GLU A 286 4.87 21.48 2.73
C GLU A 286 4.39 22.54 1.73
N ILE A 287 3.47 22.15 0.84
CA ILE A 287 2.84 23.03 -0.16
C ILE A 287 1.43 23.49 0.27
N ASP A 288 0.73 22.67 1.05
CA ASP A 288 -0.62 22.99 1.54
C ASP A 288 -0.49 23.95 2.74
N PRO A 289 -1.04 25.18 2.64
CA PRO A 289 -0.95 26.17 3.71
C PRO A 289 -1.65 25.73 5.01
N ILE A 290 -2.66 24.86 4.94
CA ILE A 290 -3.35 24.32 6.12
C ILE A 290 -2.44 23.31 6.84
N CYS A 291 -1.87 22.37 6.10
CA CYS A 291 -0.91 21.40 6.66
C CYS A 291 0.35 22.09 7.20
N ALA A 292 0.87 23.09 6.46
CA ALA A 292 2.00 23.90 6.92
C ALA A 292 1.70 24.64 8.23
N LEU A 293 0.50 25.24 8.34
CA LEU A 293 0.07 25.90 9.57
C LEU A 293 -0.06 24.90 10.72
N GLN A 294 -0.62 23.71 10.49
CA GLN A 294 -0.70 22.66 11.50
C GLN A 294 0.72 22.24 11.97
N ALA A 295 1.66 22.05 11.06
CA ALA A 295 3.05 21.73 11.41
C ALA A 295 3.67 22.82 12.30
N ALA A 296 3.49 24.08 11.94
CA ALA A 296 3.98 25.22 12.71
C ALA A 296 3.34 25.30 14.11
N MET A 297 2.02 25.04 14.23
CA MET A 297 1.31 25.00 15.53
C MET A 297 1.78 23.84 16.41
N GLU A 298 2.20 22.73 15.82
CA GLU A 298 2.82 21.60 16.53
C GLU A 298 4.29 21.85 16.92
N GLY A 299 4.84 23.03 16.57
CA GLY A 299 6.17 23.47 16.94
C GLY A 299 7.29 22.97 16.00
N TYR A 300 6.94 22.53 14.79
CA TYR A 300 7.94 22.24 13.76
C TYR A 300 8.32 23.50 13.00
N GLN A 301 9.56 23.57 12.57
CA GLN A 301 10.00 24.59 11.62
C GLN A 301 9.58 24.16 10.21
N VAL A 302 8.74 24.97 9.57
CA VAL A 302 8.34 24.77 8.17
C VAL A 302 9.25 25.63 7.30
N ILE A 303 9.93 25.02 6.34
CA ILE A 303 10.90 25.65 5.43
C ILE A 303 10.83 25.03 4.04
N THR A 304 11.55 25.58 3.07
CA THR A 304 11.70 24.96 1.75
C THR A 304 12.74 23.84 1.75
N MET A 305 12.74 23.00 0.70
CA MET A 305 13.76 21.96 0.56
C MET A 305 15.16 22.60 0.44
N GLU A 306 15.30 23.65 -0.38
CA GLU A 306 16.55 24.35 -0.61
C GLU A 306 17.15 24.90 0.69
N ASP A 307 16.31 25.46 1.55
CA ASP A 307 16.73 25.96 2.85
C ASP A 307 17.12 24.84 3.84
N ALA A 308 16.57 23.62 3.64
CA ALA A 308 16.85 22.45 4.47
C ALA A 308 18.19 21.77 4.13
N LEU A 309 18.65 21.85 2.87
CA LEU A 309 19.83 21.11 2.38
C LEU A 309 21.10 21.26 3.24
N PRO A 310 21.46 22.46 3.76
CA PRO A 310 22.66 22.61 4.59
C PRO A 310 22.57 21.92 5.95
N TYR A 311 21.36 21.58 6.42
CA TYR A 311 21.12 21.12 7.80
C TYR A 311 20.72 19.66 7.90
N GLY A 312 20.00 19.12 6.89
CA GLY A 312 19.42 17.79 6.92
C GLY A 312 20.46 16.67 7.02
N ASP A 313 20.27 15.77 7.97
CA ASP A 313 21.03 14.53 8.09
C ASP A 313 20.22 13.34 7.52
N ILE A 314 18.88 13.42 7.62
CA ILE A 314 17.95 12.42 7.11
C ILE A 314 16.83 13.15 6.38
N TYR A 315 16.50 12.70 5.18
CA TYR A 315 15.39 13.20 4.37
C TYR A 315 14.38 12.09 4.16
N VAL A 316 13.11 12.40 4.41
CA VAL A 316 11.99 11.43 4.31
C VAL A 316 10.91 12.03 3.44
N THR A 317 10.64 11.44 2.28
CA THR A 317 9.53 11.86 1.41
C THR A 317 8.25 11.09 1.77
N CYS A 318 7.11 11.78 1.74
CA CYS A 318 5.81 11.23 2.14
C CYS A 318 4.62 11.99 1.52
N THR A 319 4.76 12.45 0.28
CA THR A 319 3.78 13.33 -0.39
C THR A 319 2.86 12.59 -1.37
N GLY A 320 3.28 11.42 -1.88
CA GLY A 320 2.62 10.74 -2.99
C GLY A 320 2.75 11.48 -4.34
N ASN A 321 3.72 12.41 -4.46
CA ASN A 321 3.99 13.18 -5.67
C ASN A 321 5.23 12.62 -6.40
N CYS A 322 5.79 13.35 -7.32
CA CYS A 322 7.05 13.00 -7.99
C CYS A 322 8.09 14.11 -7.81
N ASP A 323 9.38 13.75 -7.97
CA ASP A 323 10.52 14.68 -7.96
C ASP A 323 10.55 15.64 -6.76
N VAL A 324 10.14 15.16 -5.58
CA VAL A 324 10.21 15.93 -4.33
C VAL A 324 11.67 16.15 -3.92
N ILE A 325 12.50 15.11 -4.13
CA ILE A 325 13.97 15.20 -4.02
C ILE A 325 14.56 14.99 -5.42
N THR A 326 15.07 16.06 -5.99
CA THR A 326 15.71 16.08 -7.32
C THR A 326 17.21 15.82 -7.24
N GLY A 327 17.86 15.59 -8.40
CA GLY A 327 19.31 15.51 -8.49
C GLY A 327 20.03 16.77 -7.97
N GLU A 328 19.47 17.95 -8.23
CA GLU A 328 20.00 19.23 -7.68
C GLU A 328 19.93 19.27 -6.16
N HIS A 329 18.84 18.80 -5.57
CA HIS A 329 18.73 18.69 -4.11
C HIS A 329 19.78 17.73 -3.55
N MET A 330 19.96 16.56 -4.15
CA MET A 330 20.96 15.56 -3.72
C MET A 330 22.39 16.14 -3.77
N MET A 331 22.70 16.93 -4.81
CA MET A 331 23.98 17.64 -4.93
C MET A 331 24.20 18.67 -3.81
N GLY A 332 23.12 19.23 -3.24
CA GLY A 332 23.17 20.21 -2.15
C GLY A 332 23.24 19.61 -0.74
N MET A 333 22.94 18.33 -0.56
CA MET A 333 22.89 17.67 0.73
C MET A 333 24.25 17.55 1.39
N LYS A 334 24.26 17.32 2.70
CA LYS A 334 25.47 16.97 3.45
C LYS A 334 26.06 15.66 2.95
N ASP A 335 27.37 15.50 3.15
CA ASP A 335 28.02 14.21 2.92
C ASP A 335 27.44 13.15 3.84
N GLU A 336 27.17 11.97 3.27
CA GLU A 336 26.51 10.83 3.92
C GLU A 336 25.08 11.10 4.46
N ALA A 337 24.39 12.10 3.93
CA ALA A 337 22.96 12.27 4.21
C ALA A 337 22.16 11.04 3.81
N ILE A 338 21.20 10.66 4.66
CA ILE A 338 20.33 9.52 4.41
C ILE A 338 19.07 10.02 3.72
N VAL A 339 18.70 9.37 2.62
CA VAL A 339 17.51 9.70 1.82
C VAL A 339 16.61 8.46 1.75
N CYS A 340 15.37 8.62 2.14
CA CYS A 340 14.39 7.54 2.10
C CYS A 340 12.98 8.05 1.80
N ASN A 341 12.14 7.15 1.35
CA ASN A 341 10.73 7.40 1.03
C ASN A 341 9.85 6.49 1.87
N ILE A 342 8.71 6.99 2.30
CA ILE A 342 7.64 6.21 2.95
C ILE A 342 6.30 6.41 2.22
N GLY A 343 6.30 7.13 1.09
CA GLY A 343 5.20 7.16 0.12
C GLY A 343 5.14 5.87 -0.69
N HIS A 344 4.01 5.60 -1.33
CA HIS A 344 3.75 4.32 -1.98
C HIS A 344 4.72 4.00 -3.14
N PHE A 345 5.00 4.96 -4.01
CA PHE A 345 5.89 4.79 -5.17
C PHE A 345 7.26 5.43 -4.96
N ASP A 346 8.22 5.00 -5.77
CA ASP A 346 9.60 5.47 -5.81
C ASP A 346 9.79 6.81 -6.55
N SER A 347 8.72 7.37 -7.13
CA SER A 347 8.76 8.60 -7.92
C SER A 347 9.10 9.87 -7.13
N GLU A 348 8.98 9.85 -5.80
CA GLU A 348 9.24 11.02 -4.96
C GLU A 348 10.73 11.40 -4.91
N ILE A 349 11.63 10.43 -5.09
CA ILE A 349 13.08 10.63 -5.17
C ILE A 349 13.49 10.36 -6.61
N GLN A 350 14.17 11.31 -7.23
CA GLN A 350 14.60 11.22 -8.63
C GLN A 350 15.75 10.21 -8.79
N MET A 351 15.42 8.90 -8.61
CA MET A 351 16.40 7.82 -8.74
C MET A 351 16.99 7.73 -10.14
N SER A 352 16.18 8.02 -11.17
CA SER A 352 16.63 8.05 -12.56
C SER A 352 17.83 8.98 -12.77
N TRP A 353 17.86 10.13 -12.08
CA TRP A 353 19.02 11.04 -12.17
C TRP A 353 20.30 10.39 -11.64
N LEU A 354 20.23 9.61 -10.56
CA LEU A 354 21.38 8.89 -10.02
C LEU A 354 21.84 7.76 -10.95
N GLU A 355 20.89 7.05 -11.55
CA GLU A 355 21.15 5.87 -12.38
C GLU A 355 21.65 6.22 -13.78
N GLU A 356 21.15 7.32 -14.37
CA GLU A 356 21.48 7.75 -15.73
C GLU A 356 22.69 8.69 -15.77
N ASN A 357 23.06 9.30 -14.64
CA ASN A 357 24.21 10.22 -14.59
C ASN A 357 25.54 9.44 -14.52
N PRO A 358 26.39 9.50 -15.57
CA PRO A 358 27.63 8.73 -15.63
C PRO A 358 28.69 9.16 -14.59
N GLU A 359 28.50 10.31 -13.96
CA GLU A 359 29.39 10.80 -12.88
C GLU A 359 28.95 10.28 -11.51
N CYS A 360 27.73 9.70 -11.39
CA CYS A 360 27.26 9.06 -10.17
C CYS A 360 27.74 7.61 -10.14
N ARG A 361 28.09 7.11 -8.94
CA ARG A 361 28.51 5.73 -8.75
C ARG A 361 27.82 5.11 -7.57
N LYS A 362 27.10 4.03 -7.80
CA LYS A 362 26.43 3.20 -6.79
C LYS A 362 27.44 2.25 -6.12
N MET A 363 27.30 2.09 -4.81
CA MET A 363 27.93 1.05 -4.01
C MET A 363 26.88 0.47 -3.06
N GLU A 364 26.49 -0.76 -3.27
CA GLU A 364 25.65 -1.48 -2.32
C GLU A 364 26.44 -1.74 -1.02
N ILE A 365 25.95 -1.23 0.11
CA ILE A 365 26.52 -1.49 1.45
C ILE A 365 26.00 -2.84 1.97
N LYS A 366 24.69 -3.05 1.85
CA LYS A 366 23.96 -4.28 2.15
C LYS A 366 22.60 -4.21 1.43
N PRO A 367 21.83 -5.30 1.33
CA PRO A 367 20.54 -5.26 0.67
C PRO A 367 19.67 -4.09 1.14
N GLN A 368 19.14 -3.33 0.20
CA GLN A 368 18.29 -2.15 0.40
C GLN A 368 19.00 -0.91 1.00
N VAL A 369 20.33 -0.89 1.03
CA VAL A 369 21.13 0.25 1.52
C VAL A 369 22.24 0.54 0.54
N ASP A 370 22.06 1.59 -0.24
CA ASP A 370 22.98 1.99 -1.32
C ASP A 370 23.65 3.32 -1.02
N LYS A 371 24.95 3.36 -1.13
CA LYS A 371 25.74 4.59 -1.12
C LYS A 371 25.95 5.06 -2.55
N TRP A 372 25.56 6.31 -2.82
CA TRP A 372 25.77 6.96 -4.09
C TRP A 372 26.82 8.06 -3.97
N PHE A 373 27.90 7.93 -4.72
CA PHE A 373 28.92 8.96 -4.85
C PHE A 373 28.48 9.96 -5.93
N LEU A 374 28.50 11.25 -5.59
CA LEU A 374 27.95 12.32 -6.42
C LEU A 374 29.06 13.12 -7.11
N PRO A 375 28.78 13.83 -8.23
CA PRO A 375 29.73 14.70 -8.92
C PRO A 375 30.32 15.80 -8.02
N SER A 376 29.60 16.19 -6.95
CA SER A 376 30.09 17.15 -5.94
C SER A 376 31.29 16.66 -5.11
N GLY A 377 31.67 15.39 -5.22
CA GLY A 377 32.65 14.73 -4.37
C GLY A 377 32.08 14.26 -3.03
N ARG A 378 30.81 14.53 -2.75
CA ARG A 378 30.07 14.01 -1.58
C ARG A 378 29.35 12.72 -1.95
N SER A 379 28.76 12.09 -0.93
CA SER A 379 27.95 10.89 -1.08
C SER A 379 26.65 11.02 -0.32
N ILE A 380 25.64 10.26 -0.72
CA ILE A 380 24.37 10.08 0.01
C ILE A 380 24.10 8.60 0.18
N ILE A 381 23.27 8.25 1.16
CA ILE A 381 22.81 6.88 1.41
C ILE A 381 21.33 6.83 1.07
N VAL A 382 20.97 6.07 0.04
CA VAL A 382 19.58 5.87 -0.37
C VAL A 382 19.09 4.53 0.17
N LEU A 383 17.92 4.54 0.81
CA LEU A 383 17.31 3.34 1.38
C LEU A 383 16.22 2.81 0.46
N ALA A 384 16.14 1.48 0.37
CA ALA A 384 15.14 0.74 -0.42
C ALA A 384 15.02 1.21 -1.88
N GLU A 385 16.11 1.71 -2.47
CA GLU A 385 16.13 2.25 -3.85
C GLU A 385 15.05 3.33 -4.08
N GLY A 386 14.77 4.16 -3.07
CA GLY A 386 13.72 5.18 -3.13
C GLY A 386 12.29 4.67 -2.92
N ARG A 387 12.10 3.36 -2.77
CA ARG A 387 10.80 2.74 -2.48
C ARG A 387 10.48 2.80 -0.97
N LEU A 388 9.35 2.22 -0.56
CA LEU A 388 8.88 2.19 0.83
C LEU A 388 9.95 1.66 1.81
N VAL A 389 10.56 2.56 2.59
CA VAL A 389 11.64 2.22 3.53
C VAL A 389 11.19 1.26 4.63
N ASN A 390 9.94 1.39 5.10
CA ASN A 390 9.38 0.57 6.16
C ASN A 390 9.14 -0.89 5.74
N LEU A 391 8.91 -1.15 4.46
CA LEU A 391 8.73 -2.49 3.90
C LEU A 391 10.01 -3.03 3.26
N GLY A 392 10.78 -2.17 2.58
CA GLY A 392 12.05 -2.57 1.98
C GLY A 392 13.11 -2.91 3.03
N CYS A 393 13.26 -2.08 4.04
CA CYS A 393 14.27 -2.22 5.08
C CYS A 393 13.78 -2.86 6.39
N ALA A 394 12.45 -3.01 6.57
CA ALA A 394 11.84 -3.59 7.77
C ALA A 394 10.65 -4.50 7.41
N THR A 395 9.65 -4.57 8.26
CA THR A 395 8.50 -5.49 8.15
C THR A 395 7.16 -4.79 7.95
N GLY A 396 7.16 -3.48 7.71
CA GLY A 396 5.96 -2.67 7.50
C GLY A 396 5.27 -2.25 8.80
N HIS A 397 3.98 -2.02 8.70
CA HIS A 397 3.16 -1.55 9.82
C HIS A 397 2.84 -2.65 10.83
N ALA A 398 2.65 -2.24 12.09
CA ALA A 398 2.28 -3.13 13.19
C ALA A 398 0.91 -3.80 12.95
N SER A 399 0.77 -5.05 13.42
CA SER A 399 -0.43 -5.86 13.20
C SER A 399 -1.72 -5.19 13.69
N PHE A 400 -1.68 -4.48 14.83
CA PHE A 400 -2.88 -3.84 15.38
C PHE A 400 -3.41 -2.73 14.45
N VAL A 401 -2.55 -1.92 13.87
CA VAL A 401 -2.98 -0.85 12.95
C VAL A 401 -3.46 -1.43 11.63
N MET A 402 -2.80 -2.48 11.12
CA MET A 402 -3.24 -3.18 9.92
C MET A 402 -4.56 -3.94 10.12
N SER A 403 -4.88 -4.34 11.36
CA SER A 403 -6.20 -4.89 11.68
C SER A 403 -7.32 -3.88 11.38
N ASN A 404 -7.11 -2.58 11.63
CA ASN A 404 -8.11 -1.56 11.29
C ASN A 404 -8.30 -1.47 9.76
N SER A 405 -7.20 -1.35 9.01
CA SER A 405 -7.24 -1.26 7.54
C SER A 405 -7.89 -2.50 6.94
N PHE A 406 -7.44 -3.68 7.34
CA PHE A 406 -7.92 -4.95 6.75
C PHE A 406 -9.33 -5.33 7.18
N THR A 407 -9.80 -4.87 8.34
CA THR A 407 -11.22 -5.00 8.70
C THR A 407 -12.08 -4.19 7.73
N ASN A 408 -11.67 -2.96 7.38
CA ASN A 408 -12.33 -2.17 6.33
C ASN A 408 -12.30 -2.88 4.98
N GLN A 409 -11.16 -3.50 4.59
CA GLN A 409 -11.06 -4.28 3.35
C GLN A 409 -12.06 -5.43 3.30
N VAL A 410 -12.14 -6.24 4.36
CA VAL A 410 -13.08 -7.36 4.42
C VAL A 410 -14.53 -6.87 4.33
N LEU A 411 -14.88 -5.78 5.04
CA LEU A 411 -16.22 -5.20 4.99
C LEU A 411 -16.55 -4.68 3.58
N ALA A 412 -15.58 -4.04 2.90
CA ALA A 412 -15.74 -3.59 1.53
C ALA A 412 -15.95 -4.77 0.55
N GLN A 413 -15.19 -5.85 0.69
CA GLN A 413 -15.35 -7.05 -0.12
C GLN A 413 -16.73 -7.72 0.12
N MET A 414 -17.20 -7.75 1.36
CA MET A 414 -18.52 -8.26 1.69
C MET A 414 -19.64 -7.40 1.08
N ASP A 415 -19.48 -6.08 1.09
CA ASP A 415 -20.44 -5.15 0.49
C ASP A 415 -20.50 -5.31 -1.03
N LEU A 416 -19.35 -5.35 -1.71
CA LEU A 416 -19.25 -5.57 -3.15
C LEU A 416 -19.80 -6.96 -3.58
N ALA A 417 -19.66 -7.97 -2.72
CA ALA A 417 -20.20 -9.30 -2.99
C ALA A 417 -21.73 -9.34 -2.85
N ALA A 418 -22.30 -8.59 -1.89
CA ALA A 418 -23.71 -8.64 -1.55
C ALA A 418 -24.56 -7.68 -2.37
N ASN A 419 -24.02 -6.52 -2.77
CA ASN A 419 -24.73 -5.43 -3.38
C ASN A 419 -24.24 -5.15 -4.81
N ALA A 420 -25.16 -4.71 -5.67
CA ALA A 420 -24.81 -4.21 -6.99
C ALA A 420 -24.55 -2.69 -6.90
N HIS A 421 -23.42 -2.26 -7.45
CA HIS A 421 -23.01 -0.86 -7.49
C HIS A 421 -22.80 -0.43 -8.95
N GLU A 422 -23.01 0.85 -9.22
CA GLU A 422 -22.60 1.46 -10.49
C GLU A 422 -21.06 1.62 -10.53
N ALA A 423 -20.49 1.71 -11.73
CA ALA A 423 -19.05 1.94 -11.91
C ALA A 423 -18.65 3.37 -11.44
N ARG A 424 -18.49 3.55 -10.15
CA ARG A 424 -18.13 4.79 -9.45
C ARG A 424 -17.24 4.49 -8.25
N VAL A 425 -16.62 5.51 -7.71
CA VAL A 425 -15.84 5.42 -6.47
C VAL A 425 -16.72 5.73 -5.27
N TYR A 426 -16.77 4.79 -4.33
CA TYR A 426 -17.54 4.87 -3.08
C TYR A 426 -16.62 4.90 -1.87
N THR A 427 -17.12 5.41 -0.74
CA THR A 427 -16.50 5.27 0.58
C THR A 427 -17.39 4.44 1.48
N LEU A 428 -16.81 3.72 2.43
CA LEU A 428 -17.60 2.99 3.41
C LEU A 428 -18.42 3.95 4.30
N PRO A 429 -19.67 3.59 4.64
CA PRO A 429 -20.50 4.41 5.54
C PRO A 429 -19.86 4.60 6.90
N LYS A 430 -20.07 5.78 7.52
CA LYS A 430 -19.52 6.09 8.86
C LYS A 430 -19.87 5.05 9.93
N LYS A 431 -21.03 4.43 9.82
CA LYS A 431 -21.43 3.36 10.73
C LYS A 431 -20.46 2.17 10.71
N LEU A 432 -19.93 1.78 9.53
CA LEU A 432 -18.95 0.72 9.43
C LEU A 432 -17.58 1.15 9.96
N ASP A 433 -17.20 2.40 9.73
CA ASP A 433 -15.98 2.99 10.28
C ASP A 433 -15.99 2.98 11.82
N GLU A 434 -17.13 3.37 12.43
CA GLU A 434 -17.31 3.27 13.88
C GLU A 434 -17.31 1.81 14.39
N GLU A 435 -17.87 0.87 13.63
CA GLU A 435 -17.85 -0.54 13.99
C GLU A 435 -16.41 -1.09 14.01
N VAL A 436 -15.60 -0.75 13.00
CA VAL A 436 -14.17 -1.09 13.00
C VAL A 436 -13.51 -0.60 14.28
N ALA A 437 -13.72 0.68 14.66
CA ALA A 437 -13.17 1.21 15.91
C ALA A 437 -13.64 0.42 17.13
N ARG A 438 -14.94 0.10 17.24
CA ARG A 438 -15.51 -0.67 18.36
C ARG A 438 -14.85 -2.04 18.52
N LEU A 439 -14.59 -2.74 17.41
CA LEU A 439 -13.95 -4.06 17.42
C LEU A 439 -12.55 -4.02 18.05
N HIS A 440 -11.86 -2.89 17.95
CA HIS A 440 -10.49 -2.72 18.45
C HIS A 440 -10.41 -2.21 19.89
N LEU A 441 -11.42 -1.48 20.38
CA LEU A 441 -11.40 -0.84 21.70
C LEU A 441 -11.26 -1.84 22.86
N ALA A 442 -11.92 -2.99 22.76
CA ALA A 442 -11.86 -4.02 23.81
C ALA A 442 -10.43 -4.53 24.03
N ARG A 443 -9.63 -4.66 22.97
CA ARG A 443 -8.22 -5.08 23.03
C ARG A 443 -7.35 -4.10 23.80
N LEU A 444 -7.69 -2.81 23.72
CA LEU A 444 -7.01 -1.73 24.44
C LEU A 444 -7.54 -1.51 25.87
N GLY A 445 -8.53 -2.27 26.30
CA GLY A 445 -9.19 -2.07 27.59
C GLY A 445 -10.01 -0.77 27.68
N ALA A 446 -10.28 -0.14 26.54
CA ALA A 446 -11.05 1.11 26.48
C ALA A 446 -12.54 0.85 26.65
N ARG A 447 -13.23 1.76 27.36
CA ARG A 447 -14.67 1.71 27.61
C ARG A 447 -15.32 3.00 27.15
N LEU A 448 -16.32 2.87 26.27
CA LEU A 448 -17.09 4.03 25.80
C LEU A 448 -18.14 4.47 26.83
N THR A 449 -18.34 5.77 26.91
CA THR A 449 -19.51 6.35 27.59
C THR A 449 -20.72 6.17 26.67
N THR A 450 -21.86 5.77 27.25
CA THR A 450 -23.14 5.66 26.53
C THR A 450 -23.94 6.95 26.68
N LEU A 451 -24.48 7.47 25.59
CA LEU A 451 -25.36 8.62 25.63
C LEU A 451 -26.69 8.27 26.31
N THR A 452 -27.20 9.18 27.13
CA THR A 452 -28.62 9.14 27.51
C THR A 452 -29.49 9.63 26.33
N GLN A 453 -30.76 9.23 26.30
CA GLN A 453 -31.69 9.70 25.26
C GLN A 453 -31.70 11.24 25.16
N LYS A 454 -31.76 11.92 26.31
CA LYS A 454 -31.70 13.38 26.36
C LYS A 454 -30.45 14.00 25.70
N GLN A 455 -29.30 13.35 25.86
CA GLN A 455 -28.04 13.79 25.24
C GLN A 455 -28.05 13.53 23.74
N ALA A 456 -28.54 12.36 23.33
CA ALA A 456 -28.67 11.98 21.91
C ALA A 456 -29.62 12.95 21.17
N ASP A 457 -30.79 13.24 21.76
CA ASP A 457 -31.76 14.19 21.21
C ASP A 457 -31.16 15.59 21.10
N TYR A 458 -30.40 16.04 22.11
CA TYR A 458 -29.79 17.37 22.13
C TYR A 458 -28.78 17.60 20.99
N ILE A 459 -27.99 16.57 20.65
CA ILE A 459 -26.99 16.66 19.58
C ILE A 459 -27.49 16.08 18.24
N GLY A 460 -28.74 15.59 18.20
CA GLY A 460 -29.38 15.12 16.97
C GLY A 460 -28.79 13.83 16.38
N VAL A 461 -28.32 12.88 17.24
CA VAL A 461 -27.79 11.59 16.83
C VAL A 461 -28.55 10.46 17.51
N SER A 462 -28.40 9.22 17.02
CA SER A 462 -28.86 8.01 17.72
C SER A 462 -27.97 7.71 18.93
N VAL A 463 -28.52 7.09 19.98
CA VAL A 463 -27.74 6.61 21.14
C VAL A 463 -26.63 5.66 20.70
N GLU A 464 -26.86 4.88 19.65
CA GLU A 464 -25.93 3.88 19.11
C GLU A 464 -25.01 4.42 18.01
N GLY A 465 -25.16 5.70 17.60
CA GLY A 465 -24.44 6.30 16.50
C GLY A 465 -25.14 6.12 15.13
N PRO A 466 -24.55 6.51 14.03
CA PRO A 466 -23.22 7.15 13.98
C PRO A 466 -23.21 8.53 14.65
N PHE A 467 -22.11 8.83 15.35
CA PHE A 467 -21.99 10.07 16.15
C PHE A 467 -21.55 11.29 15.32
N LYS A 468 -21.06 11.05 14.11
CA LYS A 468 -20.65 12.07 13.14
C LYS A 468 -21.26 11.77 11.78
N ASN A 469 -21.46 12.78 10.96
CA ASN A 469 -21.91 12.61 9.58
C ASN A 469 -20.79 11.99 8.70
N ASP A 470 -21.15 11.46 7.54
CA ASP A 470 -20.23 10.75 6.64
C ASP A 470 -19.08 11.64 6.13
N MET A 471 -19.28 12.96 6.07
CA MET A 471 -18.26 13.90 5.60
C MET A 471 -17.27 14.33 6.68
N TYR A 472 -17.50 13.96 7.95
CA TYR A 472 -16.61 14.35 9.03
C TYR A 472 -15.29 13.59 8.96
N ARG A 473 -14.18 14.33 9.00
CA ARG A 473 -12.81 13.80 9.05
C ARG A 473 -12.17 14.24 10.37
N TYR A 474 -11.81 13.27 11.20
CA TYR A 474 -11.27 13.48 12.56
C TYR A 474 -9.93 14.21 12.58
#